data_d09877eccde8733b3759149661d9716f
#
_entry.id   d09877eccde8733b3759149661d9716f
#
_cell.length_a   1.000
_cell.length_b   1.000
_cell.length_c   1.000
_cell.angle_alpha   90.00
_cell.angle_beta   90.00
_cell.angle_gamma   90.00
#
_symmetry.space_group_name_H-M   'P 1'
#
loop_
_entity.id
_entity.type
_entity.pdbx_description
1 polymer ?
#
loop_
_entity_poly.entity_id
_entity_poly.type
_entity_poly.pdbx_seq_one_letter_code
_entity_poly.pdbx_strand_id
1 'polypeptide(L)'
;MTESIALFGGIYNNHLALAAAIEDARHRGVKRFYCLGDLGAFGPHPDRVFPLLFDANVACVQGNYDHSIGFGLRDCQCGYTDPRDNHFAQLSYDYTDAKTHARYRPWLRALPKELRFDFGGQRVLLCHGSPRRTNEFLWESTTSTAFLKRLADEAE
;
A
#
# COMPACT_ATOMS: atom_id res chain seq x y z
N MET A 1 2.09 -24.12 16.82
CA MET A 1 1.18 -23.02 16.39
C MET A 1 1.67 -22.54 15.03
N THR A 2 0.80 -22.49 14.04
CA THR A 2 1.13 -21.99 12.71
C THR A 2 1.38 -20.48 12.82
N GLU A 3 2.54 -20.02 12.37
CA GLU A 3 2.84 -18.59 12.31
C GLU A 3 1.88 -17.92 11.32
N SER A 4 1.41 -16.72 11.65
CA SER A 4 0.51 -15.93 10.80
C SER A 4 1.05 -14.51 10.63
N ILE A 5 0.83 -13.92 9.46
CA ILE A 5 1.13 -12.52 9.15
C ILE A 5 -0.15 -11.80 8.73
N ALA A 6 -0.23 -10.49 8.94
CA ALA A 6 -1.29 -9.66 8.40
C ALA A 6 -0.77 -8.85 7.22
N LEU A 7 -1.49 -8.88 6.10
CA LEU A 7 -1.21 -8.08 4.91
C LEU A 7 -2.37 -7.09 4.71
N PHE A 8 -2.05 -5.79 4.73
CA PHE A 8 -3.01 -4.74 4.43
C PHE A 8 -2.80 -4.26 2.99
N GLY A 9 -3.87 -4.18 2.22
CA GLY A 9 -3.89 -3.50 0.93
C GLY A 9 -3.84 -1.97 1.11
N GLY A 10 -4.39 -1.21 0.16
CA GLY A 10 -4.50 0.24 0.29
C GLY A 10 -5.30 0.65 1.52
N ILE A 11 -4.71 1.48 2.37
CA ILE A 11 -5.34 1.95 3.62
C ILE A 11 -6.23 3.17 3.35
N TYR A 12 -5.88 3.98 2.36
CA TYR A 12 -6.67 5.11 1.86
C TYR A 12 -7.12 6.08 2.96
N ASN A 13 -6.22 6.47 3.86
CA ASN A 13 -6.51 7.38 4.98
C ASN A 13 -7.61 6.91 5.93
N ASN A 14 -7.99 5.63 5.90
CA ASN A 14 -9.03 5.06 6.76
C ASN A 14 -8.44 4.53 8.07
N HIS A 15 -8.11 5.46 8.96
CA HIS A 15 -7.51 5.13 10.26
C HIS A 15 -8.42 4.25 11.15
N LEU A 16 -9.75 4.35 11.01
CA LEU A 16 -10.69 3.53 11.80
C LEU A 16 -10.65 2.06 11.35
N ALA A 17 -10.69 1.82 10.05
CA ALA A 17 -10.56 0.47 9.51
C ALA A 17 -9.17 -0.12 9.81
N LEU A 18 -8.10 0.67 9.69
CA LEU A 18 -6.74 0.23 10.02
C LEU A 18 -6.64 -0.17 11.49
N ALA A 19 -7.15 0.65 12.42
CA ALA A 19 -7.14 0.34 13.85
C ALA A 19 -7.87 -0.97 14.15
N ALA A 20 -9.09 -1.14 13.61
CA ALA A 20 -9.88 -2.34 13.79
C ALA A 20 -9.19 -3.59 13.19
N ALA A 21 -8.58 -3.47 12.02
CA ALA A 21 -7.86 -4.58 11.39
C ALA A 21 -6.60 -4.98 12.16
N ILE A 22 -5.85 -4.02 12.71
CA ILE A 22 -4.69 -4.29 13.57
C ILE A 22 -5.15 -5.01 14.86
N GLU A 23 -6.23 -4.55 15.48
CA GLU A 23 -6.77 -5.14 16.71
C GLU A 23 -7.25 -6.58 16.47
N ASP A 24 -8.04 -6.82 15.41
CA ASP A 24 -8.50 -8.18 15.06
C ASP A 24 -7.31 -9.12 14.79
N ALA A 25 -6.33 -8.66 14.02
CA ALA A 25 -5.14 -9.46 13.74
C ALA A 25 -4.35 -9.81 15.03
N ARG A 26 -4.22 -8.86 15.98
CA ARG A 26 -3.60 -9.10 17.29
C ARG A 26 -4.37 -10.13 18.11
N HIS A 27 -5.70 -10.06 18.13
CA HIS A 27 -6.54 -11.05 18.80
C HIS A 27 -6.40 -12.45 18.21
N ARG A 28 -6.08 -12.55 16.93
CA ARG A 28 -5.73 -13.82 16.23
C ARG A 28 -4.30 -14.28 16.45
N GLY A 29 -3.52 -13.57 17.28
CA GLY A 29 -2.14 -13.91 17.59
C GLY A 29 -1.11 -13.50 16.52
N VAL A 30 -1.50 -12.67 15.54
CA VAL A 30 -0.58 -12.14 14.53
C VAL A 30 0.40 -11.17 15.17
N LYS A 31 1.69 -11.31 14.82
CA LYS A 31 2.78 -10.47 15.35
C LYS A 31 3.49 -9.65 14.28
N ARG A 32 3.35 -10.01 13.02
CA ARG A 32 4.00 -9.31 11.89
C ARG A 32 2.95 -8.71 10.97
N PHE A 33 3.07 -7.41 10.74
CA PHE A 33 2.12 -6.61 9.98
C PHE A 33 2.83 -5.98 8.80
N TYR A 34 2.20 -6.04 7.63
CA TYR A 34 2.71 -5.46 6.39
C TYR A 34 1.62 -4.66 5.69
N CYS A 35 2.01 -3.57 5.03
CA CYS A 35 1.12 -2.80 4.16
C CYS A 35 1.70 -2.74 2.75
N LEU A 36 0.86 -2.98 1.76
CA LEU A 36 1.23 -3.00 0.35
C LEU A 36 1.20 -1.62 -0.32
N GLY A 37 1.28 -0.54 0.46
CA GLY A 37 1.28 0.83 -0.04
C GLY A 37 -0.11 1.46 -0.14
N ASP A 38 -0.16 2.66 -0.71
CA ASP A 38 -1.34 3.52 -0.80
C ASP A 38 -1.96 3.81 0.58
N LEU A 39 -1.14 4.41 1.43
CA LEU A 39 -1.54 4.86 2.76
C LEU A 39 -2.50 6.04 2.68
N GLY A 40 -2.27 6.93 1.71
CA GLY A 40 -3.11 8.07 1.35
C GLY A 40 -4.23 7.70 0.38
N ALA A 41 -4.93 8.67 -0.10
CA ALA A 41 -6.10 8.66 -0.98
C ALA A 41 -7.45 8.62 -0.23
N PHE A 42 -8.48 9.00 -0.91
CA PHE A 42 -9.93 8.89 -0.68
C PHE A 42 -10.46 9.20 0.75
N GLY A 43 -9.79 8.78 1.79
CA GLY A 43 -10.25 9.01 3.17
C GLY A 43 -9.99 10.43 3.69
N PRO A 44 -10.74 10.89 4.70
CA PRO A 44 -10.73 12.31 5.11
C PRO A 44 -9.62 12.70 6.09
N HIS A 45 -8.82 11.75 6.59
CA HIS A 45 -7.87 11.99 7.67
C HIS A 45 -6.45 11.46 7.38
N PRO A 46 -5.70 12.08 6.45
CA PRO A 46 -4.38 11.60 6.02
C PRO A 46 -3.41 11.30 7.17
N ASP A 47 -3.31 12.21 8.14
CA ASP A 47 -2.30 12.11 9.20
C ASP A 47 -2.60 11.07 10.28
N ARG A 48 -3.84 10.60 10.37
CA ARG A 48 -4.25 9.70 11.46
C ARG A 48 -3.79 8.25 11.27
N VAL A 49 -3.40 7.87 10.06
CA VAL A 49 -2.90 6.50 9.79
C VAL A 49 -1.47 6.31 10.26
N PHE A 50 -0.61 7.32 10.19
CA PHE A 50 0.82 7.19 10.50
C PHE A 50 1.11 6.75 11.94
N PRO A 51 0.52 7.35 12.99
CA PRO A 51 0.74 6.86 14.36
C PRO A 51 0.38 5.38 14.52
N LEU A 52 -0.74 4.93 13.93
CA LEU A 52 -1.16 3.54 14.02
C LEU A 52 -0.16 2.58 13.35
N LEU A 53 0.39 2.97 12.20
CA LEU A 53 1.41 2.20 11.50
C LEU A 53 2.69 2.09 12.33
N PHE A 54 3.13 3.19 12.94
CA PHE A 54 4.33 3.23 13.77
C PHE A 54 4.15 2.44 15.06
N ASP A 55 3.04 2.61 15.78
CA ASP A 55 2.74 1.93 17.04
C ASP A 55 2.58 0.42 16.85
N ALA A 56 2.06 -0.01 15.71
CA ALA A 56 1.93 -1.41 15.37
C ALA A 56 3.16 -1.99 14.65
N ASN A 57 4.19 -1.17 14.40
CA ASN A 57 5.38 -1.55 13.65
C ASN A 57 5.06 -2.22 12.30
N VAL A 58 4.15 -1.60 11.54
CA VAL A 58 3.74 -2.11 10.22
C VAL A 58 4.85 -1.82 9.21
N ALA A 59 5.41 -2.87 8.61
CA ALA A 59 6.36 -2.71 7.51
C ALA A 59 5.60 -2.40 6.21
N CYS A 60 5.87 -1.24 5.60
CA CYS A 60 5.16 -0.77 4.42
C CYS A 60 6.05 -0.79 3.19
N VAL A 61 5.49 -1.17 2.03
CA VAL A 61 6.07 -0.85 0.72
C VAL A 61 5.48 0.45 0.19
N GLN A 62 6.17 1.08 -0.75
CA GLN A 62 5.75 2.34 -1.34
C GLN A 62 4.73 2.12 -2.44
N GLY A 63 3.52 2.66 -2.30
CA GLY A 63 2.53 2.80 -3.36
C GLY A 63 2.76 4.05 -4.21
N ASN A 64 1.99 4.20 -5.31
CA ASN A 64 2.07 5.40 -6.15
C ASN A 64 1.64 6.67 -5.40
N TYR A 65 0.63 6.60 -4.54
CA TYR A 65 0.24 7.73 -3.68
C TYR A 65 1.36 8.12 -2.72
N ASP A 66 1.97 7.14 -2.05
CA ASP A 66 3.04 7.38 -1.09
C ASP A 66 4.23 8.06 -1.76
N HIS A 67 4.58 7.58 -2.96
CA HIS A 67 5.62 8.19 -3.78
C HIS A 67 5.27 9.64 -4.13
N SER A 68 4.10 9.86 -4.72
CA SER A 68 3.68 11.17 -5.20
C SER A 68 3.58 12.20 -4.08
N ILE A 69 2.93 11.86 -2.95
CA ILE A 69 2.86 12.73 -1.76
C ILE A 69 4.25 12.96 -1.16
N GLY A 70 5.05 11.91 -1.05
CA GLY A 70 6.42 12.00 -0.52
C GLY A 70 7.29 12.99 -1.29
N PHE A 71 7.22 12.97 -2.62
CA PHE A 71 8.01 13.83 -3.51
C PHE A 71 7.31 15.14 -3.91
N GLY A 72 6.04 15.34 -3.54
CA GLY A 72 5.26 16.52 -3.89
C GLY A 72 5.00 16.62 -5.40
N LEU A 73 4.65 15.49 -6.03
CA LEU A 73 4.32 15.45 -7.45
C LEU A 73 2.94 16.09 -7.70
N ARG A 74 2.60 16.34 -8.97
CA ARG A 74 1.37 17.03 -9.34
C ARG A 74 0.12 16.13 -9.30
N ASP A 75 0.30 14.82 -9.37
CA ASP A 75 -0.78 13.83 -9.44
C ASP A 75 -0.38 12.52 -8.74
N CYS A 76 -1.36 11.63 -8.54
CA CYS A 76 -1.14 10.35 -7.88
C CYS A 76 -0.44 9.30 -8.74
N GLN A 77 -0.27 9.51 -10.01
CA GLN A 77 0.20 8.51 -10.98
C GLN A 77 -0.60 7.19 -10.93
N CYS A 78 -1.92 7.28 -10.71
CA CYS A 78 -2.79 6.13 -10.49
C CYS A 78 -2.97 5.24 -11.71
N GLY A 79 -2.76 5.78 -12.93
CA GLY A 79 -2.84 4.99 -14.16
C GLY A 79 -4.26 4.69 -14.65
N TYR A 80 -5.28 5.40 -14.15
CA TYR A 80 -6.64 5.28 -14.65
C TYR A 80 -6.75 5.74 -16.10
N THR A 81 -7.61 5.07 -16.87
CA THR A 81 -7.87 5.40 -18.28
C THR A 81 -9.18 6.16 -18.48
N ASP A 82 -10.13 6.01 -17.56
CA ASP A 82 -11.40 6.74 -17.58
C ASP A 82 -11.18 8.19 -17.12
N PRO A 83 -11.64 9.20 -17.91
CA PRO A 83 -11.51 10.61 -17.54
C PRO A 83 -12.22 10.99 -16.24
N ARG A 84 -13.35 10.33 -15.92
CA ARG A 84 -14.09 10.55 -14.67
C ARG A 84 -13.30 10.04 -13.47
N ASP A 85 -12.71 8.87 -13.58
CA ASP A 85 -11.89 8.29 -12.52
C ASP A 85 -10.64 9.14 -12.28
N ASN A 86 -9.99 9.62 -13.35
CA ASN A 86 -8.87 10.55 -13.25
C ASN A 86 -9.25 11.86 -12.56
N HIS A 87 -10.45 12.42 -12.87
CA HIS A 87 -10.92 13.64 -12.21
C HIS A 87 -11.08 13.44 -10.68
N PHE A 88 -11.76 12.38 -10.25
CA PHE A 88 -11.95 12.12 -8.82
C PHE A 88 -10.64 11.69 -8.11
N ALA A 89 -9.78 10.97 -8.80
CA ALA A 89 -8.45 10.65 -8.28
C ALA A 89 -7.63 11.93 -8.03
N GLN A 90 -7.68 12.90 -8.94
CA GLN A 90 -6.99 14.19 -8.77
C GLN A 90 -7.56 14.98 -7.59
N LEU A 91 -8.89 15.09 -7.44
CA LEU A 91 -9.50 15.75 -6.29
C LEU A 91 -9.07 15.11 -4.96
N SER A 92 -9.06 13.79 -4.91
CA SER A 92 -8.61 13.03 -3.75
C SER A 92 -7.12 13.24 -3.46
N TYR A 93 -6.30 13.30 -4.52
CA TYR A 93 -4.87 13.55 -4.41
C TYR A 93 -4.59 14.94 -3.85
N ASP A 94 -5.19 15.98 -4.44
CA ASP A 94 -5.00 17.38 -4.01
C ASP A 94 -5.38 17.56 -2.54
N TYR A 95 -6.48 16.93 -2.11
CA TYR A 95 -6.90 16.95 -0.71
C TYR A 95 -5.86 16.25 0.19
N THR A 96 -5.42 15.06 -0.20
CA THR A 96 -4.45 14.28 0.58
C THR A 96 -3.13 15.02 0.67
N ASP A 97 -2.64 15.57 -0.45
CA ASP A 97 -1.38 16.34 -0.48
C ASP A 97 -1.44 17.57 0.42
N ALA A 98 -2.52 18.35 0.32
CA ALA A 98 -2.72 19.54 1.14
C ALA A 98 -2.85 19.25 2.64
N LYS A 99 -3.35 18.07 3.02
CA LYS A 99 -3.62 17.69 4.41
C LYS A 99 -2.54 16.79 5.04
N THR A 100 -1.65 16.23 4.25
CA THR A 100 -0.52 15.43 4.79
C THR A 100 0.55 16.35 5.36
N HIS A 101 0.80 16.25 6.66
CA HIS A 101 1.79 17.08 7.35
C HIS A 101 3.20 16.81 6.80
N ALA A 102 3.98 17.87 6.62
CA ALA A 102 5.31 17.82 6.02
C ALA A 102 6.27 16.82 6.70
N ARG A 103 6.11 16.59 8.02
CA ARG A 103 6.94 15.65 8.80
C ARG A 103 6.88 14.20 8.31
N TYR A 104 5.79 13.78 7.63
CA TYR A 104 5.61 12.42 7.14
C TYR A 104 6.20 12.20 5.75
N ARG A 105 6.41 13.27 4.96
CA ARG A 105 6.92 13.18 3.59
C ARG A 105 8.31 12.52 3.48
N PRO A 106 9.29 12.80 4.36
CA PRO A 106 10.58 12.09 4.33
C PRO A 106 10.43 10.58 4.52
N TRP A 107 9.54 10.15 5.43
CA TRP A 107 9.28 8.74 5.66
C TRP A 107 8.62 8.09 4.44
N LEU A 108 7.62 8.73 3.83
CA LEU A 108 6.97 8.24 2.60
C LEU A 108 7.97 8.08 1.45
N ARG A 109 8.93 9.01 1.30
CA ARG A 109 10.00 8.89 0.30
C ARG A 109 10.94 7.71 0.55
N ALA A 110 11.17 7.39 1.82
CA ALA A 110 12.09 6.34 2.23
C ALA A 110 11.49 4.92 2.20
N LEU A 111 10.18 4.78 1.94
CA LEU A 111 9.55 3.47 1.85
C LEU A 111 10.17 2.65 0.72
N PRO A 112 10.48 1.36 0.97
CA PRO A 112 10.99 0.46 -0.05
C PRO A 112 9.92 0.16 -1.10
N LYS A 113 10.33 -0.12 -2.34
CA LYS A 113 9.40 -0.54 -3.41
C LYS A 113 8.94 -1.96 -3.24
N GLU A 114 9.74 -2.79 -2.57
CA GLU A 114 9.43 -4.20 -2.31
C GLU A 114 10.01 -4.64 -0.97
N LEU A 115 9.42 -5.69 -0.40
CA LEU A 115 9.94 -6.42 0.75
C LEU A 115 10.03 -7.90 0.40
N ARG A 116 11.14 -8.53 0.76
CA ARG A 116 11.37 -9.96 0.55
C ARG A 116 11.69 -10.64 1.88
N PHE A 117 11.06 -11.79 2.13
CA PHE A 117 11.30 -12.61 3.32
C PHE A 117 10.81 -14.03 3.11
N ASP A 118 11.29 -14.94 3.97
CA ASP A 118 10.79 -16.31 4.01
C ASP A 118 9.63 -16.45 5.01
N PHE A 119 8.58 -17.14 4.59
CA PHE A 119 7.43 -17.42 5.43
C PHE A 119 6.87 -18.81 5.13
N GLY A 120 6.75 -19.66 6.17
CA GLY A 120 6.23 -21.02 6.00
C GLY A 120 7.02 -21.88 5.02
N GLY A 121 8.32 -21.63 4.85
CA GLY A 121 9.17 -22.35 3.89
C GLY A 121 9.02 -21.87 2.44
N GLN A 122 8.31 -20.77 2.22
CA GLN A 122 8.13 -20.14 0.90
C GLN A 122 8.81 -18.76 0.87
N ARG A 123 9.38 -18.40 -0.28
CA ARG A 123 9.83 -17.02 -0.53
C ARG A 123 8.64 -16.13 -0.80
N VAL A 124 8.56 -15.00 -0.12
CA VAL A 124 7.49 -14.01 -0.25
C VAL A 124 8.06 -12.71 -0.76
N LEU A 125 7.48 -12.18 -1.81
CA LEU A 125 7.70 -10.82 -2.30
C LEU A 125 6.43 -10.00 -2.06
N LEU A 126 6.57 -8.87 -1.38
CA LEU A 126 5.51 -7.86 -1.26
C LEU A 126 5.88 -6.64 -2.10
N CYS A 127 4.98 -6.21 -2.95
CA CYS A 127 5.11 -5.00 -3.76
C CYS A 127 3.73 -4.35 -3.97
N HIS A 128 3.74 -3.10 -4.40
CA HIS A 128 2.52 -2.41 -4.83
C HIS A 128 2.32 -2.59 -6.34
N GLY A 129 1.11 -2.95 -6.77
CA GLY A 129 0.81 -3.25 -8.18
C GLY A 129 1.40 -4.60 -8.59
N SER A 130 2.52 -4.61 -9.30
CA SER A 130 3.24 -5.83 -9.67
C SER A 130 4.75 -5.67 -9.47
N PRO A 131 5.53 -6.76 -9.51
CA PRO A 131 7.01 -6.67 -9.49
C PRO A 131 7.59 -5.78 -10.60
N ARG A 132 6.85 -5.59 -11.69
CA ARG A 132 7.28 -4.79 -12.85
C ARG A 132 6.95 -3.32 -12.73
N ARG A 133 5.77 -2.99 -12.14
CA ARG A 133 5.24 -1.62 -12.14
C ARG A 133 4.37 -1.37 -10.93
N THR A 134 4.61 -0.29 -10.23
CA THR A 134 3.85 0.15 -9.03
C THR A 134 2.37 0.40 -9.31
N ASN A 135 1.99 0.82 -10.53
CA ASN A 135 0.60 1.10 -10.91
C ASN A 135 0.05 0.09 -11.93
N GLU A 136 0.49 -1.15 -11.90
CA GLU A 136 -0.04 -2.22 -12.75
C GLU A 136 -1.20 -2.93 -12.04
N PHE A 137 -2.40 -2.83 -12.63
CA PHE A 137 -3.58 -3.54 -12.14
C PHE A 137 -3.56 -5.00 -12.59
N LEU A 138 -3.67 -5.91 -11.64
CA LEU A 138 -3.81 -7.35 -11.87
C LEU A 138 -5.22 -7.77 -11.49
N TRP A 139 -6.13 -7.71 -12.46
CA TRP A 139 -7.53 -8.08 -12.23
C TRP A 139 -7.71 -9.60 -12.34
N GLU A 140 -8.30 -10.23 -11.33
CA GLU A 140 -8.61 -11.66 -11.34
C GLU A 140 -9.39 -12.08 -12.59
N SER A 141 -10.33 -11.24 -13.03
CA SER A 141 -11.20 -11.52 -14.18
C SER A 141 -10.49 -11.46 -15.54
N THR A 142 -9.38 -10.76 -15.68
CA THR A 142 -8.74 -10.50 -16.99
C THR A 142 -7.26 -10.88 -17.04
N THR A 143 -6.60 -11.07 -15.90
CA THR A 143 -5.19 -11.44 -15.87
C THR A 143 -5.03 -12.95 -16.04
N SER A 144 -4.34 -13.37 -17.09
CA SER A 144 -4.17 -14.80 -17.38
C SER A 144 -3.24 -15.47 -16.36
N THR A 145 -3.51 -16.74 -16.05
CA THR A 145 -2.64 -17.55 -15.17
C THR A 145 -1.20 -17.67 -15.73
N ALA A 146 -1.04 -17.73 -17.05
CA ALA A 146 0.28 -17.76 -17.68
C ALA A 146 1.09 -16.48 -17.42
N PHE A 147 0.41 -15.31 -17.42
CA PHE A 147 1.06 -14.05 -17.07
C PHE A 147 1.43 -13.98 -15.59
N LEU A 148 0.51 -14.39 -14.69
CA LEU A 148 0.80 -14.44 -13.25
C LEU A 148 1.98 -15.37 -12.92
N LYS A 149 2.04 -16.55 -13.58
CA LYS A 149 3.17 -17.48 -13.41
C LYS A 149 4.48 -16.84 -13.86
N ARG A 150 4.50 -16.18 -15.01
CA ARG A 150 5.71 -15.46 -15.48
C ARG A 150 6.15 -14.37 -14.49
N LEU A 151 5.20 -13.59 -13.94
CA LEU A 151 5.52 -12.59 -12.90
C LEU A 151 6.13 -13.23 -11.65
N ALA A 152 5.63 -14.39 -11.24
CA ALA A 152 6.17 -15.12 -10.10
C ALA A 152 7.59 -15.64 -10.41
N ASP A 153 7.80 -16.22 -11.58
CA ASP A 153 9.11 -16.73 -12.02
C ASP A 153 10.16 -15.60 -12.13
N GLU A 154 9.75 -14.39 -12.61
CA GLU A 154 10.62 -13.20 -12.69
C GLU A 154 10.92 -12.58 -11.32
N ALA A 155 10.08 -12.82 -10.32
CA ALA A 155 10.22 -12.31 -8.95
C ALA A 155 11.15 -13.15 -8.06
N GLU A 156 11.51 -14.36 -8.50
CA GLU A 156 12.44 -15.26 -7.80
C GLU A 156 13.88 -14.75 -7.83
#